data_22f227cd07df39bd2f535cb5852b0dca
#
_entry.id   22f227cd07df39bd2f535cb5852b0dca
#
_cell.length_a   1.000
_cell.length_b   1.000
_cell.length_c   1.000
_cell.angle_alpha   90.00
_cell.angle_beta   90.00
_cell.angle_gamma   90.00
#
_symmetry.space_group_name_H-M   'P 1'
#
loop_
_entity.id
_entity.type
_entity.pdbx_description
1 polymer ?
#
loop_
_entity_poly.entity_id
_entity_poly.type
_entity_poly.pdbx_seq_one_letter_code
_entity_poly.pdbx_strand_id
1 'polypeptide(L)'
;MAIGNALGYGQSLTVGYISAKDRVVTVNDITMKLIQTDAAINPGNSGGALLNLNGEVVGINSAKFSDRAVEGMGYAIPMATVKPLISELKTSKNLTDKERGYLGIYYKEIDDASHEAFNMPYGLYISDVAEKGGAKKAGLIKGDIIAALNDNETLKSDAINSIILGKRKGDKVKVTFYRYENGEYIKHDVTVTLAEKPGVNN
;
A
#
# COMPACT_ATOMS: atom_id res chain seq x y z
N MET A 1 -19.97 -12.95 11.63
CA MET A 1 -20.96 -12.03 11.00
C MET A 1 -20.19 -10.96 10.23
N ALA A 2 -20.57 -10.67 8.99
CA ALA A 2 -19.97 -9.60 8.22
C ALA A 2 -20.96 -8.44 8.07
N ILE A 3 -20.52 -7.23 8.46
CA ILE A 3 -21.33 -6.01 8.45
C ILE A 3 -20.80 -5.04 7.40
N GLY A 4 -21.70 -4.36 6.71
CA GLY A 4 -21.37 -3.29 5.76
C GLY A 4 -22.58 -2.45 5.39
N ASN A 5 -22.34 -1.47 4.50
CA ASN A 5 -23.40 -0.64 3.92
C ASN A 5 -23.47 -0.93 2.42
N ALA A 6 -24.25 -1.96 2.07
CA ALA A 6 -24.36 -2.42 0.70
C ALA A 6 -25.06 -1.38 -0.18
N LEU A 7 -24.32 -0.82 -1.16
CA LEU A 7 -24.86 0.06 -2.21
C LEU A 7 -25.62 1.30 -1.71
N GLY A 8 -25.41 1.72 -0.46
CA GLY A 8 -26.12 2.85 0.13
C GLY A 8 -27.57 2.57 0.56
N TYR A 9 -28.03 1.32 0.46
CA TYR A 9 -29.38 0.90 0.88
C TYR A 9 -29.51 0.65 2.38
N GLY A 10 -28.50 1.03 3.17
CA GLY A 10 -28.47 0.83 4.62
C GLY A 10 -27.52 -0.29 5.06
N GLN A 11 -27.46 -0.52 6.36
CA GLN A 11 -26.59 -1.55 6.93
C GLN A 11 -27.07 -2.94 6.52
N SER A 12 -26.14 -3.75 6.02
CA SER A 12 -26.35 -5.16 5.71
C SER A 12 -25.54 -6.02 6.65
N LEU A 13 -26.11 -7.15 7.04
CA LEU A 13 -25.48 -8.18 7.86
C LEU A 13 -25.58 -9.52 7.13
N THR A 14 -24.44 -10.19 6.96
CA THR A 14 -24.41 -11.58 6.52
C THR A 14 -23.81 -12.45 7.62
N VAL A 15 -24.28 -13.69 7.73
CA VAL A 15 -23.87 -14.63 8.78
C VAL A 15 -23.28 -15.88 8.12
N GLY A 16 -22.25 -16.43 8.72
CA GLY A 16 -21.60 -17.65 8.29
C GLY A 16 -20.56 -18.10 9.30
N TYR A 17 -19.76 -19.08 8.92
CA TYR A 17 -18.71 -19.68 9.73
C TYR A 17 -17.33 -19.30 9.22
N ILE A 18 -16.32 -19.40 10.07
CA ILE A 18 -14.93 -19.32 9.65
C ILE A 18 -14.52 -20.68 9.07
N SER A 19 -14.30 -20.72 7.77
CA SER A 19 -13.94 -21.94 7.03
C SER A 19 -12.44 -22.23 7.11
N ALA A 20 -11.59 -21.19 7.20
CA ALA A 20 -10.15 -21.34 7.41
C ALA A 20 -9.54 -20.09 8.05
N LYS A 21 -8.43 -20.29 8.81
CA LYS A 21 -7.53 -19.25 9.28
C LYS A 21 -6.24 -19.32 8.47
N ASP A 22 -5.56 -18.18 8.33
CA ASP A 22 -4.25 -18.07 7.66
C ASP A 22 -4.25 -18.64 6.23
N ARG A 23 -5.39 -18.53 5.52
CA ARG A 23 -5.47 -18.93 4.11
C ARG A 23 -4.58 -18.03 3.27
N VAL A 24 -3.59 -18.61 2.64
CA VAL A 24 -2.72 -17.87 1.71
C VAL A 24 -3.48 -17.65 0.40
N VAL A 25 -3.68 -16.39 0.05
CA VAL A 25 -4.37 -15.98 -1.18
C VAL A 25 -3.51 -14.96 -1.91
N THR A 26 -3.30 -15.17 -3.21
CA THR A 26 -2.57 -14.26 -4.09
C THR A 26 -3.52 -13.68 -5.12
N VAL A 27 -3.61 -12.35 -5.17
CA VAL A 27 -4.39 -11.61 -6.16
C VAL A 27 -3.56 -10.42 -6.64
N ASN A 28 -3.36 -10.29 -7.95
CA ASN A 28 -2.54 -9.22 -8.56
C ASN A 28 -1.16 -9.10 -7.88
N ASP A 29 -0.45 -10.23 -7.75
CA ASP A 29 0.88 -10.36 -7.12
C ASP A 29 0.95 -9.97 -5.63
N ILE A 30 -0.18 -9.70 -4.99
CA ILE A 30 -0.26 -9.48 -3.56
C ILE A 30 -0.64 -10.80 -2.89
N THR A 31 0.29 -11.35 -2.11
CA THR A 31 0.07 -12.56 -1.32
C THR A 31 -0.20 -12.18 0.13
N MET A 32 -1.35 -12.62 0.66
CA MET A 32 -1.76 -12.34 2.04
C MET A 32 -2.30 -13.59 2.73
N LYS A 33 -2.12 -13.65 4.06
CA LYS A 33 -2.82 -14.61 4.92
C LYS A 33 -4.14 -14.02 5.34
N LEU A 34 -5.24 -14.66 4.98
CA LEU A 34 -6.61 -14.18 5.18
C LEU A 34 -7.42 -15.15 6.02
N ILE A 35 -8.48 -14.63 6.65
CA ILE A 35 -9.58 -15.43 7.21
C ILE A 35 -10.51 -15.76 6.05
N GLN A 36 -10.81 -17.05 5.87
CA GLN A 36 -11.84 -17.50 4.93
C GLN A 36 -13.15 -17.73 5.68
N THR A 37 -14.27 -17.31 5.09
CA THR A 37 -15.63 -17.46 5.64
C THR A 37 -16.62 -17.81 4.54
N ASP A 38 -17.69 -18.52 4.88
CA ASP A 38 -18.83 -18.75 4.00
C ASP A 38 -19.91 -17.65 4.14
N ALA A 39 -19.75 -16.72 5.08
CA ALA A 39 -20.54 -15.50 5.11
C ALA A 39 -20.37 -14.75 3.79
N ALA A 40 -21.45 -14.36 3.13
CA ALA A 40 -21.40 -13.67 1.84
C ALA A 40 -20.65 -12.33 1.95
N ILE A 41 -19.49 -12.22 1.26
CA ILE A 41 -18.70 -11.01 1.14
C ILE A 41 -18.87 -10.47 -0.28
N ASN A 42 -19.50 -9.30 -0.37
CA ASN A 42 -19.88 -8.67 -1.63
C ASN A 42 -19.46 -7.19 -1.65
N PRO A 43 -19.46 -6.56 -2.83
CA PRO A 43 -19.41 -5.10 -2.90
C PRO A 43 -20.54 -4.50 -2.05
N GLY A 44 -20.13 -3.73 -1.02
CA GLY A 44 -21.06 -3.13 -0.04
C GLY A 44 -20.76 -3.52 1.39
N ASN A 45 -20.28 -4.75 1.68
CA ASN A 45 -19.72 -5.05 2.99
C ASN A 45 -18.19 -5.15 2.98
N SER A 46 -17.55 -5.04 1.82
CA SER A 46 -16.09 -4.90 1.68
C SER A 46 -15.61 -3.60 2.37
N GLY A 47 -14.55 -3.70 3.18
CA GLY A 47 -14.10 -2.63 4.08
C GLY A 47 -14.84 -2.58 5.42
N GLY A 48 -15.95 -3.30 5.56
CA GLY A 48 -16.69 -3.45 6.80
C GLY A 48 -16.07 -4.49 7.74
N ALA A 49 -16.64 -4.63 8.93
CA ALA A 49 -16.14 -5.51 9.96
C ALA A 49 -16.60 -6.97 9.78
N LEU A 50 -15.68 -7.92 10.03
CA LEU A 50 -16.01 -9.30 10.36
C LEU A 50 -16.04 -9.43 11.88
N LEU A 51 -17.19 -9.83 12.43
CA LEU A 51 -17.42 -9.93 13.88
C LEU A 51 -17.55 -11.39 14.31
N ASN A 52 -17.08 -11.69 15.53
CA ASN A 52 -17.41 -12.94 16.21
C ASN A 52 -18.77 -12.86 16.93
N LEU A 53 -19.13 -13.91 17.65
CA LEU A 53 -20.41 -13.99 18.39
C LEU A 53 -20.46 -13.02 19.60
N ASN A 54 -19.31 -12.54 20.09
CA ASN A 54 -19.24 -11.57 21.17
C ASN A 54 -19.32 -10.12 20.66
N GLY A 55 -19.45 -9.90 19.35
CA GLY A 55 -19.44 -8.59 18.73
C GLY A 55 -18.05 -7.96 18.58
N GLU A 56 -16.98 -8.76 18.77
CA GLU A 56 -15.61 -8.29 18.61
C GLU A 56 -15.18 -8.34 17.13
N VAL A 57 -14.46 -7.32 16.66
CA VAL A 57 -13.92 -7.27 15.29
C VAL A 57 -12.73 -8.21 15.17
N VAL A 58 -12.89 -9.26 14.38
CA VAL A 58 -11.83 -10.26 14.11
C VAL A 58 -11.13 -10.06 12.78
N GLY A 59 -11.72 -9.27 11.87
CA GLY A 59 -11.14 -8.96 10.57
C GLY A 59 -11.86 -7.84 9.83
N ILE A 60 -11.31 -7.45 8.68
CA ILE A 60 -11.90 -6.49 7.74
C ILE A 60 -12.29 -7.25 6.47
N ASN A 61 -13.55 -7.20 6.10
CA ASN A 61 -14.08 -7.88 4.91
C ASN A 61 -13.43 -7.37 3.63
N SER A 62 -13.11 -8.26 2.70
CA SER A 62 -12.50 -7.88 1.42
C SER A 62 -13.07 -8.66 0.25
N ALA A 63 -13.90 -7.98 -0.56
CA ALA A 63 -14.42 -8.55 -1.81
C ALA A 63 -13.34 -8.65 -2.91
N LYS A 64 -12.21 -7.94 -2.78
CA LYS A 64 -11.10 -7.97 -3.75
C LYS A 64 -10.45 -9.36 -3.87
N PHE A 65 -10.45 -10.12 -2.78
CA PHE A 65 -9.86 -11.46 -2.73
C PHE A 65 -10.88 -12.58 -2.99
N SER A 66 -12.16 -12.24 -3.13
CA SER A 66 -13.20 -13.22 -3.44
C SER A 66 -13.22 -13.50 -4.94
N ASP A 67 -13.10 -14.76 -5.32
CA ASP A 67 -13.32 -15.18 -6.71
C ASP A 67 -14.82 -15.17 -6.99
N ARG A 68 -15.26 -14.38 -7.97
CA ARG A 68 -16.66 -14.29 -8.37
C ARG A 68 -17.20 -15.60 -8.94
N ALA A 69 -16.32 -16.51 -9.33
CA ALA A 69 -16.69 -17.81 -9.89
C ALA A 69 -16.94 -18.88 -8.82
N VAL A 70 -16.60 -18.62 -7.55
CA VAL A 70 -16.73 -19.60 -6.46
C VAL A 70 -17.66 -19.06 -5.38
N GLU A 71 -18.89 -19.54 -5.35
CA GLU A 71 -19.84 -19.23 -4.30
C GLU A 71 -19.38 -19.79 -2.94
N GLY A 72 -19.68 -19.08 -1.84
CA GLY A 72 -19.39 -19.54 -0.47
C GLY A 72 -17.92 -19.32 -0.02
N MET A 73 -17.11 -18.58 -0.78
CA MET A 73 -15.75 -18.20 -0.37
C MET A 73 -15.60 -16.69 -0.22
N GLY A 74 -15.82 -16.20 0.99
CA GLY A 74 -15.53 -14.84 1.39
C GLY A 74 -14.19 -14.75 2.11
N TYR A 75 -13.54 -13.58 2.08
CA TYR A 75 -12.25 -13.34 2.73
C TYR A 75 -12.27 -12.07 3.57
N ALA A 76 -11.52 -12.12 4.69
CA ALA A 76 -11.28 -10.96 5.52
C ALA A 76 -9.80 -10.88 5.93
N ILE A 77 -9.28 -9.67 6.01
CA ILE A 77 -7.93 -9.39 6.51
C ILE A 77 -7.96 -9.53 8.03
N PRO A 78 -7.11 -10.40 8.65
CA PRO A 78 -7.12 -10.59 10.09
C PRO A 78 -6.86 -9.31 10.87
N MET A 79 -7.56 -9.10 12.00
CA MET A 79 -7.37 -7.91 12.83
C MET A 79 -5.94 -7.81 13.39
N ALA A 80 -5.25 -8.93 13.57
CA ALA A 80 -3.83 -8.95 13.96
C ALA A 80 -2.92 -8.25 12.94
N THR A 81 -3.23 -8.35 11.64
CA THR A 81 -2.54 -7.65 10.55
C THR A 81 -2.91 -6.17 10.50
N VAL A 82 -4.18 -5.84 10.77
CA VAL A 82 -4.71 -4.47 10.64
C VAL A 82 -4.37 -3.59 11.84
N LYS A 83 -4.34 -4.17 13.06
CA LYS A 83 -4.19 -3.42 14.31
C LYS A 83 -2.92 -2.54 14.37
N PRO A 84 -1.73 -2.97 13.94
CA PRO A 84 -0.56 -2.10 13.88
C PRO A 84 -0.76 -0.89 12.97
N LEU A 85 -1.43 -1.07 11.83
CA LEU A 85 -1.69 -0.03 10.83
C LEU A 85 -2.71 1.01 11.30
N ILE A 86 -3.66 0.63 12.16
CA ILE A 86 -4.69 1.56 12.67
C ILE A 86 -4.06 2.75 13.39
N SER A 87 -3.04 2.52 14.22
CA SER A 87 -2.37 3.58 14.96
C SER A 87 -1.67 4.56 14.03
N GLU A 88 -1.03 4.04 12.99
CA GLU A 88 -0.37 4.83 11.95
C GLU A 88 -1.39 5.63 11.13
N LEU A 89 -2.46 5.00 10.69
CA LEU A 89 -3.55 5.66 9.95
C LEU A 89 -4.27 6.73 10.78
N LYS A 90 -4.48 6.52 12.08
CA LYS A 90 -5.04 7.54 12.99
C LYS A 90 -4.13 8.77 13.06
N THR A 91 -2.83 8.57 13.13
CA THR A 91 -1.85 9.65 13.16
C THR A 91 -1.81 10.40 11.82
N SER A 92 -1.88 9.67 10.69
CA SER A 92 -1.84 10.27 9.36
C SER A 92 -3.10 11.08 9.01
N LYS A 93 -4.28 10.68 9.51
CA LYS A 93 -5.54 11.42 9.29
C LYS A 93 -5.53 12.83 9.89
N ASN A 94 -4.76 13.04 10.95
CA ASN A 94 -4.66 14.33 11.64
C ASN A 94 -3.57 15.24 11.07
N LEU A 95 -2.83 14.78 10.03
CA LEU A 95 -1.82 15.61 9.39
C LEU A 95 -2.48 16.52 8.35
N THR A 96 -2.28 17.81 8.51
CA THR A 96 -2.58 18.79 7.43
C THR A 96 -1.63 18.57 6.26
N ASP A 97 -2.00 19.05 5.07
CA ASP A 97 -1.13 18.93 3.88
C ASP A 97 0.25 19.58 4.09
N LYS A 98 0.34 20.62 4.93
CA LYS A 98 1.59 21.28 5.31
C LYS A 98 2.48 20.43 6.22
N GLU A 99 1.86 19.57 7.04
CA GLU A 99 2.57 18.69 7.97
C GLU A 99 3.02 17.38 7.31
N ARG A 100 2.36 16.98 6.23
CA ARG A 100 2.68 15.73 5.52
C ARG A 100 4.06 15.77 4.91
N GLY A 101 4.80 14.70 5.11
CA GLY A 101 6.08 14.50 4.48
C GLY A 101 5.95 14.33 2.96
N TYR A 102 6.79 15.03 2.21
CA TYR A 102 6.80 14.98 0.76
C TYR A 102 8.15 14.52 0.23
N LEU A 103 8.18 13.38 -0.44
CA LEU A 103 9.37 12.85 -1.08
C LEU A 103 9.73 13.68 -2.33
N GLY A 104 8.73 14.02 -3.12
CA GLY A 104 8.88 14.89 -4.29
C GLY A 104 9.43 14.19 -5.51
N ILE A 105 8.87 13.04 -5.87
CA ILE A 105 9.19 12.31 -7.09
C ILE A 105 7.93 12.05 -7.90
N TYR A 106 8.11 11.98 -9.21
CA TYR A 106 7.16 11.39 -10.16
C TYR A 106 7.77 10.08 -10.65
N TYR A 107 6.98 9.03 -10.72
CA TYR A 107 7.51 7.70 -11.02
C TYR A 107 6.55 6.87 -11.88
N LYS A 108 7.10 5.83 -12.47
CA LYS A 108 6.38 4.76 -13.18
C LYS A 108 6.86 3.42 -12.67
N GLU A 109 5.98 2.45 -12.60
CA GLU A 109 6.36 1.06 -12.33
C GLU A 109 7.09 0.48 -13.53
N ILE A 110 8.15 -0.29 -13.30
CA ILE A 110 8.84 -1.02 -14.36
C ILE A 110 8.07 -2.30 -14.60
N ASP A 111 7.56 -2.44 -15.80
CA ASP A 111 6.88 -3.64 -16.30
C ASP A 111 7.89 -4.67 -16.87
N ASP A 112 7.40 -5.89 -17.11
CA ASP A 112 8.21 -6.99 -17.63
C ASP A 112 8.86 -6.65 -18.98
N ALA A 113 8.13 -5.95 -19.85
CA ALA A 113 8.63 -5.54 -21.15
C ALA A 113 9.82 -4.56 -21.03
N SER A 114 9.75 -3.60 -20.12
CA SER A 114 10.84 -2.66 -19.84
C SER A 114 12.02 -3.36 -19.17
N HIS A 115 11.75 -4.27 -18.24
CA HIS A 115 12.77 -5.08 -17.58
C HIS A 115 13.57 -5.90 -18.61
N GLU A 116 12.89 -6.63 -19.48
CA GLU A 116 13.52 -7.48 -20.49
C GLU A 116 14.26 -6.68 -21.58
N ALA A 117 13.62 -5.61 -22.10
CA ALA A 117 14.18 -4.83 -23.21
C ALA A 117 15.41 -4.01 -22.83
N PHE A 118 15.47 -3.52 -21.60
CA PHE A 118 16.50 -2.57 -21.14
C PHE A 118 17.35 -3.08 -19.97
N ASN A 119 17.16 -4.33 -19.56
CA ASN A 119 17.81 -4.95 -18.39
C ASN A 119 17.67 -4.07 -17.11
N MET A 120 16.49 -3.43 -16.97
CA MET A 120 16.20 -2.54 -15.85
C MET A 120 15.86 -3.37 -14.61
N PRO A 121 16.39 -3.05 -13.41
CA PRO A 121 15.89 -3.65 -12.16
C PRO A 121 14.41 -3.36 -11.97
N TYR A 122 13.65 -4.29 -11.36
CA TYR A 122 12.29 -3.99 -10.95
C TYR A 122 12.27 -2.91 -9.87
N GLY A 123 11.25 -2.04 -9.92
CA GLY A 123 11.09 -0.94 -9.00
C GLY A 123 10.30 0.23 -9.60
N LEU A 124 10.43 1.38 -8.96
CA LEU A 124 9.78 2.62 -9.39
C LEU A 124 10.79 3.53 -10.10
N TYR A 125 10.70 3.60 -11.41
CA TYR A 125 11.51 4.49 -12.24
C TYR A 125 11.13 5.95 -12.01
N ILE A 126 12.07 6.77 -11.56
CA ILE A 126 11.86 8.20 -11.37
C ILE A 126 11.81 8.90 -12.73
N SER A 127 10.62 9.34 -13.13
CA SER A 127 10.40 10.10 -14.37
C SER A 127 10.72 11.58 -14.21
N ASP A 128 10.58 12.13 -12.98
CA ASP A 128 10.96 13.50 -12.65
C ASP A 128 11.11 13.68 -11.13
N VAL A 129 11.80 14.75 -10.71
CA VAL A 129 12.03 15.10 -9.30
C VAL A 129 11.61 16.54 -9.07
N ALA A 130 10.70 16.76 -8.13
CA ALA A 130 10.22 18.10 -7.78
C ALA A 130 11.31 18.94 -7.12
N GLU A 131 11.51 20.17 -7.58
CA GLU A 131 12.56 21.09 -7.10
C GLU A 131 12.53 21.32 -5.58
N LYS A 132 11.33 21.38 -4.98
CA LYS A 132 11.14 21.57 -3.53
C LYS A 132 10.97 20.25 -2.75
N GLY A 133 11.17 19.11 -3.41
CA GLY A 133 11.04 17.79 -2.80
C GLY A 133 12.25 17.40 -1.94
N GLY A 134 12.05 16.45 -1.03
CA GLY A 134 13.13 15.86 -0.24
C GLY A 134 14.12 15.07 -1.10
N ALA A 135 13.62 14.39 -2.13
CA ALA A 135 14.41 13.59 -3.07
C ALA A 135 15.45 14.43 -3.82
N LYS A 136 15.08 15.62 -4.31
CA LYS A 136 16.01 16.54 -4.99
C LYS A 136 17.19 16.92 -4.11
N LYS A 137 16.91 17.26 -2.85
CA LYS A 137 17.95 17.63 -1.86
C LYS A 137 18.86 16.46 -1.50
N ALA A 138 18.35 15.25 -1.58
CA ALA A 138 19.10 14.03 -1.30
C ALA A 138 19.91 13.53 -2.52
N GLY A 139 19.81 14.19 -3.68
CA GLY A 139 20.58 13.84 -4.87
C GLY A 139 19.95 12.75 -5.74
N LEU A 140 18.67 12.44 -5.53
CA LEU A 140 17.92 11.60 -6.46
C LEU A 140 17.62 12.38 -7.74
N ILE A 141 17.71 11.71 -8.86
CA ILE A 141 17.53 12.29 -10.20
C ILE A 141 16.56 11.46 -11.05
N LYS A 142 16.09 12.03 -12.14
CA LYS A 142 15.41 11.30 -13.20
C LYS A 142 16.30 10.17 -13.71
N GLY A 143 15.73 8.97 -13.88
CA GLY A 143 16.45 7.78 -14.31
C GLY A 143 16.83 6.84 -13.17
N ASP A 144 16.82 7.29 -11.91
CA ASP A 144 16.98 6.39 -10.77
C ASP A 144 15.77 5.45 -10.66
N ILE A 145 16.00 4.25 -10.16
CA ILE A 145 14.95 3.22 -9.94
C ILE A 145 14.92 2.90 -8.47
N ILE A 146 13.84 3.31 -7.78
CA ILE A 146 13.66 3.00 -6.35
C ILE A 146 13.30 1.52 -6.21
N ALA A 147 14.10 0.80 -5.42
CA ALA A 147 13.89 -0.61 -5.10
C ALA A 147 13.32 -0.84 -3.69
N ALA A 148 13.69 0.01 -2.71
CA ALA A 148 13.17 -0.12 -1.35
C ALA A 148 13.12 1.22 -0.62
N LEU A 149 12.18 1.32 0.34
CA LEU A 149 12.08 2.39 1.32
C LEU A 149 12.10 1.80 2.74
N ASN A 150 13.01 2.29 3.60
CA ASN A 150 13.22 1.75 4.95
C ASN A 150 13.37 0.22 4.95
N ASP A 151 14.16 -0.31 4.01
CA ASP A 151 14.40 -1.73 3.78
C ASP A 151 13.14 -2.55 3.38
N ASN A 152 11.99 -1.89 3.15
CA ASN A 152 10.81 -2.52 2.57
C ASN A 152 10.86 -2.39 1.05
N GLU A 153 10.73 -3.52 0.38
CA GLU A 153 10.72 -3.58 -1.08
C GLU A 153 9.59 -2.72 -1.66
N THR A 154 9.90 -1.91 -2.67
CA THR A 154 8.99 -0.87 -3.21
C THR A 154 8.88 -1.04 -4.72
N LEU A 155 8.34 -2.18 -5.16
CA LEU A 155 8.19 -2.49 -6.59
C LEU A 155 6.94 -1.86 -7.19
N LYS A 156 5.94 -1.51 -6.38
CA LYS A 156 4.64 -0.97 -6.81
C LYS A 156 4.31 0.34 -6.08
N SER A 157 3.49 1.15 -6.75
CA SER A 157 3.04 2.46 -6.28
C SER A 157 2.40 2.44 -4.88
N ASP A 158 1.64 1.37 -4.57
CA ASP A 158 0.97 1.23 -3.29
C ASP A 158 1.96 1.11 -2.11
N ALA A 159 3.14 0.52 -2.35
CA ALA A 159 4.15 0.34 -1.30
C ALA A 159 4.76 1.69 -0.89
N ILE A 160 5.14 2.54 -1.85
CA ILE A 160 5.70 3.87 -1.54
C ILE A 160 4.67 4.75 -0.83
N ASN A 161 3.41 4.73 -1.31
CA ASN A 161 2.34 5.52 -0.71
C ASN A 161 2.07 5.09 0.73
N SER A 162 2.07 3.79 1.02
CA SER A 162 1.87 3.26 2.38
C SER A 162 2.98 3.70 3.34
N ILE A 163 4.24 3.70 2.90
CA ILE A 163 5.39 4.06 3.74
C ILE A 163 5.40 5.57 4.03
N ILE A 164 4.99 6.41 3.07
CA ILE A 164 5.01 7.87 3.21
C ILE A 164 3.76 8.42 3.89
N LEU A 165 2.63 7.70 3.85
CA LEU A 165 1.32 8.19 4.31
C LEU A 165 1.31 8.74 5.74
N GLY A 166 2.02 8.09 6.67
CA GLY A 166 2.09 8.50 8.09
C GLY A 166 3.25 9.44 8.44
N LYS A 167 4.10 9.76 7.48
CA LYS A 167 5.31 10.54 7.70
C LYS A 167 5.05 12.05 7.70
N ARG A 168 5.85 12.77 8.49
CA ARG A 168 5.81 14.23 8.61
C ARG A 168 6.95 14.89 7.83
N LYS A 169 6.78 16.16 7.51
CA LYS A 169 7.90 17.03 7.12
C LYS A 169 9.03 16.91 8.15
N GLY A 170 10.23 16.68 7.69
CA GLY A 170 11.43 16.49 8.54
C GLY A 170 11.73 15.04 8.88
N ASP A 171 10.78 14.10 8.72
CA ASP A 171 11.05 12.68 8.90
C ASP A 171 12.07 12.19 7.86
N LYS A 172 12.87 11.21 8.27
CA LYS A 172 13.88 10.60 7.43
C LYS A 172 13.39 9.28 6.87
N VAL A 173 13.69 9.03 5.61
CA VAL A 173 13.39 7.78 4.91
C VAL A 173 14.66 7.32 4.22
N LYS A 174 15.10 6.10 4.51
CA LYS A 174 16.17 5.45 3.75
C LYS A 174 15.60 5.02 2.39
N VAL A 175 16.24 5.44 1.32
CA VAL A 175 15.88 5.08 -0.06
C VAL A 175 16.99 4.23 -0.64
N THR A 176 16.67 3.00 -1.01
CA THR A 176 17.54 2.13 -1.80
C THR A 176 17.12 2.24 -3.25
N PHE A 177 18.06 2.56 -4.13
CA PHE A 177 17.77 2.77 -5.54
C PHE A 177 18.91 2.26 -6.44
N TYR A 178 18.60 2.06 -7.70
CA TYR A 178 19.58 1.77 -8.73
C TYR A 178 19.77 2.99 -9.63
N ARG A 179 21.01 3.30 -9.99
CA ARG A 179 21.38 4.32 -10.96
C ARG A 179 22.16 3.69 -12.10
N TYR A 180 21.84 4.09 -13.34
CA TYR A 180 22.58 3.62 -14.50
C TYR A 180 23.89 4.39 -14.62
N GLU A 181 25.00 3.68 -14.43
CA GLU A 181 26.37 4.22 -14.44
C GLU A 181 27.28 3.26 -15.19
N ASN A 182 28.13 3.79 -16.10
CA ASN A 182 29.12 3.00 -16.83
C ASN A 182 28.58 1.75 -17.55
N GLY A 183 27.32 1.77 -17.99
CA GLY A 183 26.72 0.66 -18.73
C GLY A 183 25.94 -0.34 -17.89
N GLU A 184 25.85 -0.16 -16.57
CA GLU A 184 25.13 -1.06 -15.68
C GLU A 184 24.34 -0.30 -14.58
N TYR A 185 23.39 -0.99 -13.93
CA TYR A 185 22.62 -0.47 -12.82
C TYR A 185 23.34 -0.73 -11.49
N ILE A 186 23.87 0.34 -10.88
CA ILE A 186 24.58 0.30 -9.59
C ILE A 186 23.61 0.60 -8.46
N LYS A 187 23.64 -0.23 -7.41
CA LYS A 187 22.77 -0.06 -6.22
C LYS A 187 23.38 0.97 -5.27
N HIS A 188 22.54 1.91 -4.84
CA HIS A 188 22.88 2.97 -3.89
C HIS A 188 21.87 3.05 -2.76
N ASP A 189 22.30 3.61 -1.62
CA ASP A 189 21.44 3.98 -0.50
C ASP A 189 21.60 5.47 -0.21
N VAL A 190 20.48 6.16 0.06
CA VAL A 190 20.49 7.54 0.51
C VAL A 190 19.42 7.78 1.57
N THR A 191 19.69 8.65 2.53
CA THR A 191 18.68 9.09 3.49
C THR A 191 18.05 10.39 3.01
N VAL A 192 16.76 10.33 2.72
CA VAL A 192 15.95 11.48 2.30
C VAL A 192 15.25 12.06 3.51
N THR A 193 15.43 13.37 3.75
CA THR A 193 14.59 14.12 4.69
C THR A 193 13.37 14.64 3.94
N LEU A 194 12.18 14.25 4.36
CA LEU A 194 10.92 14.62 3.71
C LEU A 194 10.69 16.13 3.80
N ALA A 195 10.34 16.75 2.68
CA ALA A 195 10.03 18.16 2.58
C ALA A 195 8.56 18.44 2.92
N GLU A 196 8.18 19.70 2.92
CA GLU A 196 6.78 20.13 2.89
C GLU A 196 6.21 19.91 1.49
N LYS A 197 4.99 19.37 1.40
CA LYS A 197 4.30 19.30 0.11
C LYS A 197 3.98 20.72 -0.37
N PRO A 198 4.38 21.11 -1.58
CA PRO A 198 4.00 22.40 -2.14
C PRO A 198 2.47 22.51 -2.13
N GLY A 199 1.95 23.62 -1.63
CA GLY A 199 0.51 23.90 -1.66
C GLY A 199 -0.01 23.81 -3.08
N VAL A 200 -1.13 23.14 -3.26
CA VAL A 200 -1.94 23.33 -4.48
C VAL A 200 -2.48 24.75 -4.36
N ASN A 201 -1.94 25.66 -5.11
CA ASN A 201 -2.55 26.99 -5.23
C ASN A 201 -3.97 26.78 -5.77
N ASN A 202 -4.96 27.11 -4.96
CA ASN A 202 -6.35 27.23 -5.39
C ASN A 202 -6.45 28.36 -6.43
#